data_234f3f570810e46319bccfa006090559
#
_entry.id   234f3f570810e46319bccfa006090559
#
_cell.length_a   1.000
_cell.length_b   1.000
_cell.length_c   1.000
_cell.angle_alpha   90.00
_cell.angle_beta   90.00
_cell.angle_gamma   90.00
#
_symmetry.space_group_name_H-M   'P 1'
#
loop_
_entity.id
_entity.type
_entity.pdbx_description
1 polymer ?
#
loop_
_entity_poly.entity_id
_entity_poly.type
_entity_poly.pdbx_seq_one_letter_code
_entity_poly.pdbx_strand_id
1 'polypeptide(L)'
;AVSWWSVHEHVAPVLDAAGSWPMAGTPAWRQLDDADPRKWAAICDAARHWALRVETCQEAMAQASRDVSAAADWPGIAREIVRRRGVYIPRAGVA
;
A
#
# COMPACT_ATOMS: atom_id res chain seq x y z
N ALA A 1 -8.39 7.92 -1.71
CA ALA A 1 -6.99 7.63 -1.44
C ALA A 1 -6.78 7.16 -0.01
N VAL A 2 -5.81 6.29 0.22
CA VAL A 2 -5.48 5.78 1.55
C VAL A 2 -4.57 6.77 2.26
N SER A 3 -4.92 7.11 3.51
CA SER A 3 -4.13 7.97 4.38
C SER A 3 -3.61 7.18 5.58
N TRP A 4 -2.30 7.06 5.69
CA TRP A 4 -1.66 6.44 6.85
C TRP A 4 -2.05 7.16 8.15
N TRP A 5 -2.07 8.50 8.12
CA TRP A 5 -2.36 9.31 9.31
C TRP A 5 -3.76 9.02 9.86
N SER A 6 -4.75 8.89 9.00
CA SER A 6 -6.12 8.58 9.41
C SER A 6 -6.21 7.23 10.13
N VAL A 7 -5.52 6.22 9.59
CA VAL A 7 -5.46 4.90 10.24
C VAL A 7 -4.69 4.97 11.56
N HIS A 8 -3.55 5.66 11.57
CA HIS A 8 -2.72 5.82 12.75
C HIS A 8 -3.48 6.49 13.90
N GLU A 9 -4.17 7.60 13.63
CA GLU A 9 -4.98 8.29 14.64
C GLU A 9 -6.03 7.37 15.23
N HIS A 10 -6.68 6.59 14.40
CA HIS A 10 -7.76 5.70 14.83
C HIS A 10 -7.26 4.56 15.73
N VAL A 11 -6.10 3.99 15.40
CA VAL A 11 -5.59 2.82 16.12
C VAL A 11 -4.63 3.17 17.27
N ALA A 12 -4.10 4.37 17.32
CA ALA A 12 -3.12 4.77 18.33
C ALA A 12 -3.58 4.50 19.76
N PRO A 13 -4.82 4.79 20.19
CA PRO A 13 -5.27 4.47 21.54
C PRO A 13 -5.23 2.97 21.85
N VAL A 14 -5.54 2.13 20.87
CA VAL A 14 -5.50 0.67 21.03
C VAL A 14 -4.06 0.21 21.21
N LEU A 15 -3.14 0.74 20.42
CA LEU A 15 -1.73 0.41 20.48
C LEU A 15 -1.11 0.88 21.80
N ASP A 16 -1.43 2.07 22.23
CA ASP A 16 -0.92 2.63 23.48
C ASP A 16 -1.40 1.80 24.68
N ALA A 17 -2.65 1.37 24.67
CA ALA A 17 -3.22 0.55 25.75
C ALA A 17 -2.58 -0.84 25.82
N ALA A 18 -2.22 -1.42 24.68
CA ALA A 18 -1.60 -2.74 24.62
C ALA A 18 -0.12 -2.71 25.00
N GLY A 19 0.57 -1.61 24.70
CA GLY A 19 2.00 -1.39 25.01
C GLY A 19 2.95 -2.14 24.11
N SER A 20 2.81 -3.45 23.97
CA SER A 20 3.62 -4.28 23.09
C SER A 20 2.79 -5.47 22.59
N TRP A 21 3.21 -6.05 21.47
CA TRP A 21 2.52 -7.19 20.87
C TRP A 21 3.45 -7.94 19.93
N PRO A 22 3.25 -9.26 19.74
CA PRO A 22 3.96 -9.99 18.71
C PRO A 22 3.39 -9.65 17.34
N MET A 23 4.20 -9.76 16.29
CA MET A 23 3.76 -9.48 14.93
C MET A 23 2.58 -10.40 14.55
N ALA A 24 1.56 -9.82 13.93
CA ALA A 24 0.36 -10.54 13.51
C ALA A 24 0.72 -11.70 12.56
N GLY A 25 0.10 -12.85 12.81
CA GLY A 25 0.31 -14.05 12.01
C GLY A 25 1.48 -14.94 12.44
N THR A 26 2.30 -14.49 13.39
CA THR A 26 3.40 -15.32 13.93
C THR A 26 2.86 -16.37 14.90
N PRO A 27 3.63 -17.45 15.20
CA PRO A 27 3.22 -18.43 16.21
C PRO A 27 2.94 -17.80 17.58
N ALA A 28 3.75 -16.86 18.01
CA ALA A 28 3.54 -16.16 19.28
C ALA A 28 2.20 -15.42 19.30
N TRP A 29 1.83 -14.77 18.19
CA TRP A 29 0.55 -14.10 18.06
C TRP A 29 -0.63 -15.09 18.09
N ARG A 30 -0.51 -16.23 17.41
CA ARG A 30 -1.56 -17.26 17.38
C ARG A 30 -1.82 -17.87 18.73
N GLN A 31 -0.82 -17.90 19.61
CA GLN A 31 -0.94 -18.44 20.96
C GLN A 31 -1.65 -17.50 21.93
N LEU A 32 -1.81 -16.23 21.57
CA LEU A 32 -2.56 -15.28 22.39
C LEU A 32 -4.05 -15.65 22.38
N ASP A 33 -4.70 -15.43 23.54
CA ASP A 33 -6.15 -15.56 23.65
C ASP A 33 -6.82 -14.54 22.72
N ASP A 34 -7.94 -14.93 22.10
CA ASP A 34 -8.68 -14.03 21.20
C ASP A 34 -9.15 -12.76 21.93
N ALA A 35 -9.36 -12.82 23.23
CA ALA A 35 -9.72 -11.66 24.05
C ALA A 35 -8.51 -10.82 24.47
N ASP A 36 -7.29 -11.27 24.22
CA ASP A 36 -6.09 -10.52 24.59
C ASP A 36 -5.96 -9.25 23.77
N PRO A 37 -5.87 -8.06 24.41
CA PRO A 37 -5.74 -6.79 23.71
C PRO A 37 -4.54 -6.73 22.77
N ARG A 38 -3.46 -7.45 23.07
CA ARG A 38 -2.27 -7.50 22.24
C ARG A 38 -2.54 -8.16 20.90
N LYS A 39 -3.43 -9.14 20.85
CA LYS A 39 -3.79 -9.81 19.60
C LYS A 39 -4.47 -8.85 18.64
N TRP A 40 -5.39 -8.05 19.14
CA TRP A 40 -6.07 -7.02 18.36
C TRP A 40 -5.12 -5.88 17.97
N ALA A 41 -4.28 -5.45 18.91
CA ALA A 41 -3.29 -4.40 18.65
C ALA A 41 -2.35 -4.77 17.51
N ALA A 42 -1.91 -6.03 17.44
CA ALA A 42 -1.08 -6.51 16.35
C ALA A 42 -1.77 -6.38 14.99
N ILE A 43 -3.05 -6.67 14.90
CA ILE A 43 -3.84 -6.49 13.68
C ILE A 43 -3.95 -5.00 13.31
N CYS A 44 -4.22 -4.15 14.28
CA CYS A 44 -4.29 -2.70 14.07
C CYS A 44 -2.95 -2.13 13.58
N ASP A 45 -1.85 -2.61 14.13
CA ASP A 45 -0.51 -2.21 13.70
C ASP A 45 -0.22 -2.68 12.27
N ALA A 46 -0.61 -3.90 11.92
CA ALA A 46 -0.49 -4.41 10.56
C ALA A 46 -1.28 -3.56 9.56
N ALA A 47 -2.48 -3.13 9.94
CA ALA A 47 -3.29 -2.24 9.11
C ALA A 47 -2.62 -0.88 8.90
N ARG A 48 -1.99 -0.34 9.94
CA ARG A 48 -1.23 0.91 9.87
C ARG A 48 -0.04 0.80 8.92
N HIS A 49 0.70 -0.30 8.99
CA HIS A 49 1.81 -0.57 8.06
C HIS A 49 1.33 -0.73 6.62
N TRP A 50 0.21 -1.40 6.42
CA TRP A 50 -0.41 -1.53 5.11
C TRP A 50 -0.77 -0.15 4.54
N ALA A 51 -1.40 0.71 5.33
CA ALA A 51 -1.80 2.05 4.91
C ALA A 51 -0.59 2.89 4.52
N LEU A 52 0.51 2.81 5.28
CA LEU A 52 1.74 3.51 4.94
C LEU A 52 2.30 3.06 3.61
N ARG A 53 2.31 1.77 3.35
CA ARG A 53 2.82 1.21 2.10
C ARG A 53 1.97 1.65 0.91
N VAL A 54 0.65 1.62 1.04
CA VAL A 54 -0.27 2.06 -0.02
C VAL A 54 -0.13 3.55 -0.28
N GLU A 55 -0.07 4.38 0.76
CA GLU A 55 0.10 5.83 0.62
C GLU A 55 1.42 6.17 -0.07
N THR A 56 2.51 5.53 0.32
CA THR A 56 3.81 5.72 -0.32
C THR A 56 3.77 5.36 -1.80
N CYS A 57 3.10 4.27 -2.16
CA CYS A 57 2.92 3.85 -3.54
C CYS A 57 2.10 4.88 -4.34
N GLN A 58 1.02 5.40 -3.75
CA GLN A 58 0.19 6.43 -4.37
C GLN A 58 0.96 7.72 -4.61
N GLU A 59 1.78 8.15 -3.65
CA GLU A 59 2.63 9.32 -3.80
C GLU A 59 3.65 9.14 -4.92
N ALA A 60 4.28 7.97 -4.99
CA ALA A 60 5.25 7.66 -6.04
C ALA A 60 4.61 7.68 -7.42
N MET A 61 3.41 7.12 -7.57
CA MET A 61 2.67 7.15 -8.82
C MET A 61 2.24 8.55 -9.21
N ALA A 62 1.78 9.35 -8.25
CA ALA A 62 1.41 10.75 -8.49
C ALA A 62 2.62 11.58 -8.93
N GLN A 63 3.79 11.37 -8.31
CA GLN A 63 5.01 12.05 -8.68
C GLN A 63 5.46 11.65 -10.09
N ALA A 64 5.42 10.37 -10.41
CA ALA A 64 5.74 9.89 -11.76
C ALA A 64 4.84 10.52 -12.82
N SER A 65 3.53 10.65 -12.55
CA SER A 65 2.60 11.32 -13.46
C SER A 65 2.95 12.79 -13.66
N ARG A 66 3.33 13.50 -12.61
CA ARG A 66 3.76 14.90 -12.71
C ARG A 66 5.03 15.03 -13.51
N ASP A 67 6.00 14.17 -13.33
CA ASP A 67 7.26 14.17 -14.05
C ASP A 67 7.05 13.93 -15.54
N VAL A 68 6.19 13.01 -15.90
CA VAL A 68 5.82 12.74 -17.29
C VAL A 68 5.14 13.96 -17.91
N SER A 69 4.21 14.59 -17.19
CA SER A 69 3.51 15.80 -17.67
C SER A 69 4.49 16.97 -17.86
N ALA A 70 5.44 17.12 -16.93
CA ALA A 70 6.43 18.21 -16.98
C ALA A 70 7.46 18.02 -18.10
N ALA A 71 7.70 16.81 -18.55
CA ALA A 71 8.63 16.52 -19.65
C ALA A 71 8.16 17.03 -21.02
N ALA A 72 6.90 17.42 -21.15
CA ALA A 72 6.32 18.21 -22.24
C ALA A 72 6.35 17.59 -23.66
N ASP A 73 6.71 16.33 -23.83
CA ASP A 73 6.62 15.65 -25.13
C ASP A 73 5.49 14.64 -25.16
N TRP A 74 4.28 15.10 -24.87
CA TRP A 74 3.09 14.27 -24.88
C TRP A 74 2.85 13.54 -26.20
N PRO A 75 2.99 14.17 -27.38
CA PRO A 75 2.79 13.45 -28.64
C PRO A 75 3.77 12.30 -28.83
N GLY A 76 5.05 12.50 -28.46
CA GLY A 76 6.05 11.45 -28.52
C GLY A 76 5.78 10.32 -27.55
N ILE A 77 5.41 10.64 -26.32
CA ILE A 77 5.06 9.67 -25.29
C ILE A 77 3.82 8.87 -25.70
N ALA A 78 2.80 9.53 -26.22
CA ALA A 78 1.57 8.88 -26.67
C ALA A 78 1.87 7.88 -27.81
N ARG A 79 2.71 8.26 -28.77
CA ARG A 79 3.12 7.37 -29.86
C ARG A 79 3.89 6.16 -29.35
N GLU A 80 4.77 6.36 -28.38
CA GLU A 80 5.53 5.28 -27.75
C GLU A 80 4.60 4.28 -27.05
N ILE A 81 3.61 4.75 -26.31
CA ILE A 81 2.65 3.90 -25.63
C ILE A 81 1.84 3.08 -26.63
N VAL A 82 1.35 3.71 -27.69
CA VAL A 82 0.58 3.02 -28.74
C VAL A 82 1.41 1.94 -29.40
N ARG A 83 2.67 2.24 -29.73
CA ARG A 83 3.59 1.28 -30.32
C ARG A 83 3.83 0.08 -29.41
N ARG A 84 4.02 0.30 -28.12
CA ARG A 84 4.19 -0.76 -27.13
C ARG A 84 2.95 -1.62 -27.01
N ARG A 85 1.77 -1.01 -27.00
CA ARG A 85 0.50 -1.75 -27.00
C ARG A 85 0.37 -2.63 -28.23
N GLY A 86 0.77 -2.16 -29.40
CA GLY A 86 0.75 -2.95 -30.62
C GLY A 86 1.63 -4.19 -30.52
N VAL A 87 2.76 -4.11 -29.81
CA VAL A 87 3.65 -5.25 -29.56
C VAL A 87 3.05 -6.20 -28.52
N TYR A 88 2.37 -5.70 -27.49
CA TYR A 88 1.83 -6.52 -26.41
C TYR A 88 0.55 -7.24 -26.76
N ILE A 89 -0.30 -6.65 -27.59
CA ILE A 89 -1.60 -7.24 -27.96
C ILE A 89 -1.47 -8.67 -28.50
N PRO A 90 -0.54 -8.99 -29.42
CA PRO A 90 -0.37 -10.37 -29.91
C PRO A 90 -0.01 -11.35 -28.80
N ARG A 91 0.81 -10.93 -27.84
CA ARG A 91 1.17 -11.78 -26.69
C ARG A 91 -0.01 -12.04 -25.77
N ALA A 92 -0.78 -11.01 -25.49
CA ALA A 92 -1.98 -11.14 -24.67
C ALA A 92 -3.02 -12.04 -25.34
N GLY A 93 -3.13 -11.98 -26.67
CA GLY A 93 -4.02 -12.83 -27.42
C GLY A 93 -3.60 -14.29 -27.44
N VAL A 94 -2.32 -14.59 -27.28
CA VAL A 94 -1.78 -15.95 -27.21
C VAL A 94 -1.94 -16.53 -25.80
N ALA A 95 -1.85 -15.69 -24.80
CA ALA A 95 -2.00 -16.13 -23.43
C ALA A 95 -3.45 -16.35 -23.05
#